data_716bbaa8f3e9bc81401830953d8684dc
#
_entry.id   716bbaa8f3e9bc81401830953d8684dc
#
_cell.length_a   1.000
_cell.length_b   1.000
_cell.length_c   1.000
_cell.angle_alpha   90.00
_cell.angle_beta   90.00
_cell.angle_gamma   90.00
#
_symmetry.space_group_name_H-M   'P 1'
#
loop_
_entity.id
_entity.type
_entity.pdbx_description
1 polymer ?
#
loop_
_entity_poly.entity_id
_entity_poly.type
_entity_poly.pdbx_seq_one_letter_code
_entity_poly.pdbx_strand_id
1 'polypeptide(L)'
;VRLKNYPVKVSFGLEVCWFEQHSNLISELVSDGFFDYLLGSVHWVDNWTFNQRKYQWLGRDTDEIYTRYFELENSLVQSDIFDIIAHPDLITCHNIYPSFDLCDEYDGLCKNIKKHNMCLEMNTSKGLGVNKEFLDFAVKNSVKFSTGSDAHRVEDVGRKIKEADMLISRSLK
;
A
#
# COMPACT_ATOMS: atom_id res chain seq x y z
N VAL A 1 -4.42 26.11 -0.25
CA VAL A 1 -4.32 26.90 -1.48
C VAL A 1 -4.49 25.95 -2.65
N ARG A 2 -5.71 25.81 -3.20
CA ARG A 2 -5.92 24.98 -4.40
C ARG A 2 -5.23 25.67 -5.58
N LEU A 3 -4.37 24.91 -6.28
CA LEU A 3 -3.61 25.39 -7.45
C LEU A 3 -4.54 25.52 -8.68
N LYS A 4 -5.43 26.51 -8.67
CA LYS A 4 -6.51 26.69 -9.67
C LYS A 4 -6.04 27.00 -11.10
N ASN A 5 -4.77 27.34 -11.30
CA ASN A 5 -4.25 27.85 -12.59
C ASN A 5 -3.15 26.96 -13.21
N TYR A 6 -3.04 25.68 -12.80
CA TYR A 6 -2.10 24.77 -13.43
C TYR A 6 -2.71 24.14 -14.69
N PRO A 7 -1.92 23.89 -15.74
CA PRO A 7 -2.40 23.27 -16.98
C PRO A 7 -2.76 21.79 -16.81
N VAL A 8 -2.52 21.22 -15.63
CA VAL A 8 -2.85 19.84 -15.27
C VAL A 8 -3.73 19.84 -14.02
N LYS A 9 -4.60 18.83 -13.90
CA LYS A 9 -5.37 18.60 -12.68
C LYS A 9 -4.42 18.22 -11.56
N VAL A 10 -4.46 18.95 -10.46
CA VAL A 10 -3.69 18.68 -9.24
C VAL A 10 -4.67 18.25 -8.14
N SER A 11 -4.41 17.11 -7.51
CA SER A 11 -5.13 16.62 -6.35
C SER A 11 -4.18 16.56 -5.14
N PHE A 12 -4.73 16.85 -3.97
CA PHE A 12 -3.99 16.75 -2.70
C PHE A 12 -4.32 15.42 -2.04
N GLY A 13 -3.31 14.57 -1.87
CA GLY A 13 -3.41 13.34 -1.10
C GLY A 13 -2.56 13.40 0.16
N LEU A 14 -2.87 12.52 1.10
CA LEU A 14 -2.07 12.29 2.30
C LEU A 14 -1.85 10.80 2.47
N GLU A 15 -0.61 10.38 2.68
CA GLU A 15 -0.31 9.03 3.16
C GLU A 15 -0.21 9.06 4.69
N VAL A 16 -0.94 8.15 5.34
CA VAL A 16 -0.98 8.01 6.79
C VAL A 16 -0.59 6.59 7.17
N CYS A 17 0.39 6.48 8.06
CA CYS A 17 0.74 5.19 8.66
C CYS A 17 -0.39 4.72 9.58
N TRP A 18 -0.84 3.48 9.37
CA TRP A 18 -1.93 2.88 10.12
C TRP A 18 -1.48 2.38 11.49
N PHE A 19 -2.22 2.77 12.51
CA PHE A 19 -2.11 2.26 13.87
C PHE A 19 -3.52 2.01 14.40
N GLU A 20 -3.89 0.75 14.58
CA GLU A 20 -5.24 0.34 15.02
C GLU A 20 -5.69 1.08 16.29
N GLN A 21 -4.79 1.20 17.28
CA GLN A 21 -5.05 1.87 18.54
C GLN A 21 -5.29 3.39 18.40
N HIS A 22 -4.96 3.98 17.26
CA HIS A 22 -5.13 5.39 16.95
C HIS A 22 -6.16 5.65 15.85
N SER A 23 -6.96 4.66 15.48
CA SER A 23 -7.96 4.74 14.39
C SER A 23 -8.91 5.94 14.52
N ASN A 24 -9.42 6.20 15.72
CA ASN A 24 -10.28 7.35 16.00
C ASN A 24 -9.55 8.68 15.77
N LEU A 25 -8.31 8.80 16.23
CA LEU A 25 -7.50 9.99 16.03
C LEU A 25 -7.19 10.22 14.55
N ILE A 26 -6.84 9.17 13.82
CA ILE A 26 -6.60 9.23 12.38
C ILE A 26 -7.86 9.70 11.66
N SER A 27 -9.01 9.09 11.96
CA SER A 27 -10.30 9.47 11.37
C SER A 27 -10.63 10.96 11.65
N GLU A 28 -10.42 11.44 12.87
CA GLU A 28 -10.64 12.83 13.23
C GLU A 28 -9.71 13.78 12.45
N LEU A 29 -8.41 13.47 12.35
CA LEU A 29 -7.43 14.29 11.66
C LEU A 29 -7.69 14.46 10.16
N VAL A 30 -8.34 13.49 9.52
CA VAL A 30 -8.60 13.52 8.07
C VAL A 30 -10.04 13.91 7.73
N SER A 31 -10.89 14.11 8.72
CA SER A 31 -12.33 14.32 8.55
C SER A 31 -12.73 15.69 7.96
N ASP A 32 -11.84 16.66 7.94
CA ASP A 32 -12.13 18.05 7.51
C ASP A 32 -12.33 18.21 5.99
N GLY A 33 -12.12 17.14 5.21
CA GLY A 33 -12.28 17.15 3.76
C GLY A 33 -11.24 17.99 3.02
N PHE A 34 -10.09 18.27 3.65
CA PHE A 34 -9.01 19.03 3.03
C PHE A 34 -8.31 18.22 1.91
N PHE A 35 -8.20 16.91 2.09
CA PHE A 35 -7.55 16.01 1.12
C PHE A 35 -8.55 15.52 0.09
N ASP A 36 -8.10 15.39 -1.16
CA ASP A 36 -8.90 14.85 -2.26
C ASP A 36 -8.90 13.30 -2.23
N TYR A 37 -7.89 12.67 -1.60
CA TYR A 37 -7.78 11.23 -1.37
C TYR A 37 -6.76 10.91 -0.26
N LEU A 38 -6.92 9.73 0.34
CA LEU A 38 -6.09 9.25 1.44
C LEU A 38 -5.47 7.90 1.10
N LEU A 39 -4.16 7.77 1.38
CA LEU A 39 -3.46 6.49 1.33
C LEU A 39 -3.22 6.00 2.76
N GLY A 40 -3.53 4.74 3.01
CA GLY A 40 -3.15 4.07 4.23
C GLY A 40 -1.96 3.16 4.01
N SER A 41 -0.99 3.17 4.92
CA SER A 41 0.22 2.34 4.84
C SER A 41 0.54 1.66 6.16
N VAL A 42 1.16 0.48 6.09
CA VAL A 42 1.69 -0.23 7.25
C VAL A 42 3.21 -0.22 7.18
N HIS A 43 3.85 0.54 8.10
CA HIS A 43 5.31 0.59 8.25
C HIS A 43 5.80 -0.05 9.54
N TRP A 44 4.88 -0.37 10.45
CA TRP A 44 5.17 -0.88 11.77
C TRP A 44 4.36 -2.16 12.03
N VAL A 45 5.02 -3.16 12.54
CA VAL A 45 4.38 -4.32 13.15
C VAL A 45 4.54 -4.13 14.65
N ASP A 46 3.43 -3.85 15.33
CA ASP A 46 3.37 -3.44 16.73
C ASP A 46 4.31 -2.24 17.03
N ASN A 47 5.38 -2.46 17.76
CA ASN A 47 6.32 -1.39 18.15
C ASN A 47 7.63 -1.40 17.35
N TRP A 48 7.63 -2.06 16.17
CA TRP A 48 8.85 -2.25 15.38
C TRP A 48 8.62 -1.91 13.90
N THR A 49 9.54 -1.12 13.33
CA THR A 49 9.55 -0.84 11.89
C THR A 49 10.44 -1.84 11.15
N PHE A 50 9.85 -2.57 10.21
CA PHE A 50 10.49 -3.69 9.51
C PHE A 50 11.29 -3.28 8.27
N ASN A 51 11.04 -2.08 7.72
CA ASN A 51 11.52 -1.66 6.39
C ASN A 51 12.83 -0.87 6.41
N GLN A 52 13.39 -0.55 7.57
CA GLN A 52 14.57 0.29 7.66
C GLN A 52 15.87 -0.45 7.37
N ARG A 53 16.18 -1.52 8.13
CA ARG A 53 17.47 -2.22 8.01
C ARG A 53 17.30 -3.73 8.17
N LYS A 54 17.85 -4.48 7.19
CA LYS A 54 17.76 -5.94 7.15
C LYS A 54 18.24 -6.64 8.44
N TYR A 55 19.30 -6.14 9.08
CA TYR A 55 19.84 -6.78 10.29
C TYR A 55 18.87 -6.75 11.48
N GLN A 56 17.87 -5.86 11.48
CA GLN A 56 16.87 -5.78 12.54
C GLN A 56 15.92 -6.98 12.58
N TRP A 57 15.93 -7.80 11.53
CA TRP A 57 15.17 -9.05 11.46
C TRP A 57 15.85 -10.22 12.19
N LEU A 58 17.15 -10.09 12.54
CA LEU A 58 17.88 -11.16 13.22
C LEU A 58 17.25 -11.51 14.56
N GLY A 59 16.96 -12.80 14.74
CA GLY A 59 16.38 -13.35 15.98
C GLY A 59 14.88 -13.09 16.16
N ARG A 60 14.19 -12.57 15.13
CA ARG A 60 12.73 -12.40 15.15
C ARG A 60 12.03 -13.57 14.48
N ASP A 61 10.83 -13.87 14.94
CA ASP A 61 9.94 -14.82 14.29
C ASP A 61 9.33 -14.19 13.03
N THR A 62 9.81 -14.64 11.87
CA THR A 62 9.36 -14.11 10.58
C THR A 62 7.91 -14.46 10.30
N ASP A 63 7.45 -15.64 10.69
CA ASP A 63 6.10 -16.11 10.44
C ASP A 63 5.09 -15.27 11.25
N GLU A 64 5.38 -15.01 12.52
CA GLU A 64 4.57 -14.13 13.37
C GLU A 64 4.51 -12.71 12.81
N ILE A 65 5.64 -12.15 12.36
CA ILE A 65 5.70 -10.81 11.78
C ILE A 65 4.84 -10.70 10.53
N TYR A 66 4.90 -11.68 9.61
CA TYR A 66 4.11 -11.66 8.39
C TYR A 66 2.62 -11.82 8.68
N THR A 67 2.26 -12.73 9.56
CA THR A 67 0.85 -12.90 9.99
C THR A 67 0.31 -11.58 10.54
N ARG A 68 1.04 -10.96 11.47
CA ARG A 68 0.63 -9.69 12.06
C ARG A 68 0.58 -8.54 11.06
N TYR A 69 1.52 -8.49 10.11
CA TYR A 69 1.51 -7.50 9.03
C TYR A 69 0.22 -7.57 8.21
N PHE A 70 -0.18 -8.77 7.75
CA PHE A 70 -1.41 -8.91 6.97
C PHE A 70 -2.69 -8.71 7.78
N GLU A 71 -2.67 -8.99 9.09
CA GLU A 71 -3.74 -8.56 9.99
C GLU A 71 -3.89 -7.03 10.00
N LEU A 72 -2.78 -6.29 10.12
CA LEU A 72 -2.77 -4.82 10.10
C LEU A 72 -3.22 -4.25 8.77
N GLU A 73 -2.78 -4.82 7.64
CA GLU A 73 -3.25 -4.43 6.31
C GLU A 73 -4.77 -4.65 6.15
N ASN A 74 -5.28 -5.78 6.63
CA ASN A 74 -6.72 -6.06 6.62
C ASN A 74 -7.49 -5.10 7.55
N SER A 75 -6.96 -4.78 8.72
CA SER A 75 -7.54 -3.81 9.65
C SER A 75 -7.58 -2.40 9.05
N LEU A 76 -6.51 -1.99 8.36
CA LEU A 76 -6.45 -0.73 7.61
C LEU A 76 -7.58 -0.66 6.58
N VAL A 77 -7.74 -1.70 5.76
CA VAL A 77 -8.81 -1.77 4.74
C VAL A 77 -10.19 -1.69 5.38
N GLN A 78 -10.41 -2.39 6.50
CA GLN A 78 -11.69 -2.44 7.22
C GLN A 78 -12.03 -1.14 7.96
N SER A 79 -11.06 -0.23 8.10
CA SER A 79 -11.32 1.07 8.75
C SER A 79 -12.24 1.99 7.95
N ASP A 80 -12.36 1.76 6.64
CA ASP A 80 -13.10 2.61 5.68
C ASP A 80 -12.63 4.08 5.66
N ILE A 81 -11.41 4.35 6.15
CA ILE A 81 -10.84 5.72 6.20
C ILE A 81 -10.13 6.07 4.88
N PHE A 82 -9.53 5.09 4.21
CA PHE A 82 -8.61 5.29 3.10
C PHE A 82 -9.21 4.92 1.75
N ASP A 83 -8.76 5.62 0.70
CA ASP A 83 -9.12 5.33 -0.69
C ASP A 83 -8.16 4.34 -1.35
N ILE A 84 -6.90 4.34 -0.90
CA ILE A 84 -5.80 3.59 -1.49
C ILE A 84 -5.02 2.88 -0.38
N ILE A 85 -4.73 1.61 -0.56
CA ILE A 85 -3.75 0.88 0.24
C ILE A 85 -2.37 1.07 -0.40
N ALA A 86 -1.45 1.70 0.34
CA ALA A 86 -0.12 2.04 -0.14
C ALA A 86 0.83 0.85 -0.03
N HIS A 87 1.59 0.55 -1.09
CA HIS A 87 2.67 -0.46 -1.14
C HIS A 87 2.43 -1.71 -0.24
N PRO A 88 1.32 -2.47 -0.40
CA PRO A 88 0.88 -3.49 0.56
C PRO A 88 1.74 -4.75 0.64
N ASP A 89 2.84 -4.84 -0.12
CA ASP A 89 3.86 -5.87 0.01
C ASP A 89 5.22 -5.32 0.50
N LEU A 90 5.22 -4.14 1.12
CA LEU A 90 6.43 -3.49 1.62
C LEU A 90 7.23 -4.40 2.58
N ILE A 91 6.57 -5.31 3.28
CA ILE A 91 7.22 -6.26 4.19
C ILE A 91 8.26 -7.13 3.48
N THR A 92 8.14 -7.33 2.17
CA THR A 92 9.09 -8.11 1.36
C THR A 92 10.37 -7.36 1.01
N CYS A 93 10.52 -6.09 1.39
CA CYS A 93 11.58 -5.17 0.94
C CYS A 93 13.01 -5.63 1.20
N HIS A 94 13.21 -6.53 2.16
CA HIS A 94 14.53 -7.10 2.50
C HIS A 94 14.76 -8.52 1.94
N ASN A 95 13.83 -9.07 1.16
CA ASN A 95 13.85 -10.46 0.69
C ASN A 95 14.03 -11.46 1.85
N ILE A 96 13.25 -11.25 2.90
CA ILE A 96 13.08 -12.18 4.02
C ILE A 96 11.62 -12.61 3.95
N TYR A 97 11.35 -13.91 3.91
CA TYR A 97 10.02 -14.47 3.71
C TYR A 97 9.67 -15.44 4.85
N PRO A 98 8.37 -15.62 5.13
CA PRO A 98 7.90 -16.60 6.11
C PRO A 98 8.10 -18.02 5.59
N SER A 99 7.91 -19.01 6.46
CA SER A 99 7.99 -20.41 6.10
C SER A 99 6.74 -20.93 5.38
N PHE A 100 5.64 -20.17 5.42
CA PHE A 100 4.37 -20.48 4.75
C PHE A 100 4.20 -19.72 3.44
N ASP A 101 3.28 -20.22 2.62
CA ASP A 101 2.91 -19.61 1.35
C ASP A 101 2.00 -18.36 1.57
N LEU A 102 2.27 -17.28 0.86
CA LEU A 102 1.53 -16.02 0.97
C LEU A 102 0.26 -15.96 0.11
N CYS A 103 -0.07 -17.01 -0.63
CA CYS A 103 -1.23 -17.04 -1.52
C CYS A 103 -2.54 -16.72 -0.81
N ASP A 104 -2.77 -17.31 0.36
CA ASP A 104 -4.00 -17.09 1.13
C ASP A 104 -4.07 -15.65 1.68
N GLU A 105 -2.93 -15.10 2.10
CA GLU A 105 -2.83 -13.71 2.57
C GLU A 105 -3.12 -12.72 1.44
N TYR A 106 -2.51 -12.91 0.26
CA TYR A 106 -2.76 -12.07 -0.91
C TYR A 106 -4.21 -12.15 -1.40
N ASP A 107 -4.76 -13.35 -1.52
CA ASP A 107 -6.15 -13.55 -1.97
C ASP A 107 -7.15 -12.94 -0.96
N GLY A 108 -6.91 -13.15 0.34
CA GLY A 108 -7.71 -12.59 1.42
C GLY A 108 -7.71 -11.07 1.43
N LEU A 109 -6.52 -10.45 1.36
CA LEU A 109 -6.37 -8.99 1.33
C LEU A 109 -7.00 -8.40 0.07
N CYS A 110 -6.81 -9.02 -1.12
CA CYS A 110 -7.43 -8.56 -2.36
C CYS A 110 -8.96 -8.59 -2.31
N LYS A 111 -9.55 -9.64 -1.74
CA LYS A 111 -11.02 -9.72 -1.53
C LYS A 111 -11.51 -8.60 -0.62
N ASN A 112 -10.75 -8.31 0.43
CA ASN A 112 -11.08 -7.24 1.39
C ASN A 112 -10.98 -5.86 0.73
N ILE A 113 -9.88 -5.55 0.03
CA ILE A 113 -9.70 -4.33 -0.77
C ILE A 113 -10.87 -4.13 -1.74
N LYS A 114 -11.27 -5.19 -2.46
CA LYS A 114 -12.40 -5.15 -3.39
C LYS A 114 -13.71 -4.87 -2.69
N LYS A 115 -13.98 -5.52 -1.56
CA LYS A 115 -15.19 -5.36 -0.75
C LYS A 115 -15.36 -3.92 -0.26
N HIS A 116 -14.27 -3.29 0.18
CA HIS A 116 -14.24 -1.91 0.69
C HIS A 116 -14.02 -0.86 -0.41
N ASN A 117 -14.02 -1.27 -1.70
CA ASN A 117 -13.90 -0.40 -2.86
C ASN A 117 -12.63 0.45 -2.89
N MET A 118 -11.58 0.04 -2.21
CA MET A 118 -10.27 0.69 -2.24
C MET A 118 -9.50 0.38 -3.53
N CYS A 119 -8.45 1.16 -3.78
CA CYS A 119 -7.44 0.87 -4.80
C CYS A 119 -6.19 0.25 -4.17
N LEU A 120 -5.55 -0.68 -4.88
CA LEU A 120 -4.21 -1.16 -4.55
C LEU A 120 -3.18 -0.30 -5.24
N GLU A 121 -2.21 0.21 -4.49
CA GLU A 121 -1.13 1.00 -5.07
C GLU A 121 -0.11 0.12 -5.79
N MET A 122 0.19 0.48 -7.04
CA MET A 122 1.37 0.05 -7.77
C MET A 122 2.48 1.07 -7.54
N ASN A 123 3.19 0.95 -6.41
CA ASN A 123 4.25 1.86 -6.01
C ASN A 123 5.53 1.57 -6.81
N THR A 124 6.06 2.59 -7.49
CA THR A 124 7.23 2.42 -8.37
C THR A 124 8.54 2.93 -7.77
N SER A 125 8.56 3.27 -6.48
CA SER A 125 9.77 3.78 -5.82
C SER A 125 10.94 2.79 -5.84
N LYS A 126 10.65 1.49 -5.73
CA LYS A 126 11.68 0.43 -5.73
C LYS A 126 11.51 -0.62 -6.83
N GLY A 127 10.40 -0.59 -7.57
CA GLY A 127 10.09 -1.63 -8.55
C GLY A 127 9.07 -1.20 -9.59
N LEU A 128 8.13 -2.07 -9.88
CA LEU A 128 6.95 -1.82 -10.74
C LEU A 128 5.64 -2.09 -9.98
N GLY A 129 5.60 -1.82 -8.71
CA GLY A 129 4.47 -2.10 -7.84
C GLY A 129 4.67 -3.36 -7.03
N VAL A 130 3.58 -4.02 -6.67
CA VAL A 130 3.59 -5.28 -5.93
C VAL A 130 4.24 -6.40 -6.73
N ASN A 131 4.67 -7.47 -6.05
CA ASN A 131 5.23 -8.64 -6.72
C ASN A 131 4.20 -9.30 -7.65
N LYS A 132 4.69 -10.15 -8.56
CA LYS A 132 3.85 -10.74 -9.60
C LYS A 132 2.69 -11.59 -9.05
N GLU A 133 2.95 -12.38 -8.04
CA GLU A 133 1.96 -13.26 -7.44
C GLU A 133 0.82 -12.46 -6.79
N PHE A 134 1.13 -11.41 -6.04
CA PHE A 134 0.14 -10.50 -5.49
C PHE A 134 -0.67 -9.81 -6.60
N LEU A 135 0.01 -9.36 -7.67
CA LEU A 135 -0.66 -8.76 -8.82
C LEU A 135 -1.66 -9.73 -9.46
N ASP A 136 -1.30 -11.02 -9.61
CA ASP A 136 -2.17 -12.05 -10.16
C ASP A 136 -3.44 -12.21 -9.29
N PHE A 137 -3.32 -12.21 -7.96
CA PHE A 137 -4.47 -12.22 -7.05
C PHE A 137 -5.31 -10.94 -7.12
N ALA A 138 -4.67 -9.77 -7.24
CA ALA A 138 -5.39 -8.50 -7.38
C ALA A 138 -6.24 -8.47 -8.68
N VAL A 139 -5.69 -8.95 -9.78
CA VAL A 139 -6.40 -9.10 -11.06
C VAL A 139 -7.55 -10.10 -10.93
N LYS A 140 -7.29 -11.29 -10.41
CA LYS A 140 -8.29 -12.35 -10.17
C LYS A 140 -9.49 -11.82 -9.37
N ASN A 141 -9.25 -11.02 -8.37
CA ASN A 141 -10.28 -10.42 -7.51
C ASN A 141 -10.88 -9.11 -8.07
N SER A 142 -10.47 -8.68 -9.26
CA SER A 142 -10.92 -7.42 -9.89
C SER A 142 -10.71 -6.20 -9.00
N VAL A 143 -9.57 -6.11 -8.34
CA VAL A 143 -9.14 -4.96 -7.54
C VAL A 143 -8.84 -3.79 -8.48
N LYS A 144 -9.17 -2.58 -8.06
CA LYS A 144 -8.77 -1.35 -8.75
C LYS A 144 -7.33 -1.01 -8.41
N PHE A 145 -6.62 -0.39 -9.37
CA PHE A 145 -5.23 0.01 -9.17
C PHE A 145 -5.10 1.53 -9.14
N SER A 146 -4.15 2.01 -8.34
CA SER A 146 -3.58 3.34 -8.38
C SER A 146 -2.08 3.20 -8.64
N THR A 147 -1.47 4.09 -9.42
CA THR A 147 -0.05 4.03 -9.72
C THR A 147 0.65 5.26 -9.13
N GLY A 148 1.64 5.05 -8.28
CA GLY A 148 2.38 6.10 -7.60
C GLY A 148 3.90 5.94 -7.72
N SER A 149 4.64 7.05 -7.89
CA SER A 149 6.11 7.02 -7.87
C SER A 149 6.70 7.14 -6.46
N ASP A 150 5.88 7.52 -5.49
CA ASP A 150 6.32 7.74 -4.10
C ASP A 150 7.60 8.58 -4.06
N ALA A 151 7.56 9.69 -4.81
CA ALA A 151 8.72 10.53 -5.07
C ALA A 151 9.05 11.41 -3.87
N HIS A 152 10.24 11.23 -3.30
CA HIS A 152 10.80 12.06 -2.25
C HIS A 152 11.80 13.09 -2.79
N ARG A 153 12.06 13.09 -4.12
CA ARG A 153 12.91 14.03 -4.85
C ARG A 153 12.27 14.36 -6.18
N VAL A 154 12.60 15.54 -6.72
CA VAL A 154 12.04 16.03 -7.98
C VAL A 154 12.32 15.07 -9.14
N GLU A 155 13.52 14.51 -9.21
CA GLU A 155 13.95 13.56 -10.24
C GLU A 155 13.21 12.21 -10.21
N ASP A 156 12.56 11.88 -9.09
CA ASP A 156 11.81 10.65 -8.93
C ASP A 156 10.33 10.79 -9.33
N VAL A 157 9.85 12.01 -9.54
CA VAL A 157 8.45 12.26 -9.91
C VAL A 157 8.10 11.58 -11.22
N GLY A 158 7.11 10.69 -11.18
CA GLY A 158 6.65 9.96 -12.37
C GLY A 158 7.54 8.80 -12.80
N ARG A 159 8.56 8.45 -12.00
CA ARG A 159 9.47 7.33 -12.30
C ARG A 159 8.68 6.04 -12.51
N LYS A 160 8.92 5.37 -13.66
CA LYS A 160 8.34 4.06 -14.04
C LYS A 160 6.81 3.96 -14.01
N ILE A 161 6.06 5.07 -13.93
CA ILE A 161 4.60 5.06 -13.95
C ILE A 161 4.07 4.38 -15.22
N LYS A 162 4.60 4.72 -16.39
CA LYS A 162 4.16 4.14 -17.67
C LYS A 162 4.40 2.62 -17.73
N GLU A 163 5.52 2.17 -17.21
CA GLU A 163 5.86 0.75 -17.16
C GLU A 163 4.90 -0.02 -16.24
N ALA A 164 4.56 0.55 -15.09
CA ALA A 164 3.58 -0.05 -14.16
C ALA A 164 2.17 -0.09 -14.78
N ASP A 165 1.71 0.99 -15.43
CA ASP A 165 0.43 1.03 -16.14
C ASP A 165 0.37 0.00 -17.28
N MET A 166 1.49 -0.19 -17.99
CA MET A 166 1.59 -1.22 -19.02
C MET A 166 1.53 -2.64 -18.42
N LEU A 167 2.15 -2.86 -17.26
CA LEU A 167 2.10 -4.14 -16.56
C LEU A 167 0.66 -4.46 -16.15
N ILE A 168 -0.04 -3.55 -15.49
CA ILE A 168 -1.46 -3.69 -15.13
C ILE A 168 -2.29 -4.02 -16.38
N SER A 169 -2.13 -3.22 -17.45
CA SER A 169 -2.90 -3.39 -18.69
C SER A 169 -2.69 -4.75 -19.36
N ARG A 170 -1.51 -5.36 -19.22
CA ARG A 170 -1.21 -6.70 -19.72
C ARG A 170 -1.80 -7.80 -18.84
N SER A 171 -1.82 -7.59 -17.53
CA SER A 171 -2.34 -8.56 -16.57
C SER A 171 -3.87 -8.62 -16.55
N LEU A 172 -4.55 -7.57 -17.03
CA LEU A 172 -6.01 -7.51 -17.17
C LEU A 172 -6.56 -8.13 -18.47
N LYS A 173 -5.69 -8.62 -19.36
CA LYS A 173 -6.06 -9.28 -20.63
C LYS A 173 -6.11 -10.80 -20.51
#